data_f77b9e1e3ff32fc2a6b1ee0ec163234a
#
_entry.id   f77b9e1e3ff32fc2a6b1ee0ec163234a
#
_cell.length_a   1.000
_cell.length_b   1.000
_cell.length_c   1.000
_cell.angle_alpha   90.00
_cell.angle_beta   90.00
_cell.angle_gamma   90.00
#
_symmetry.space_group_name_H-M   'P 1'
#
loop_
_entity.id
_entity.type
_entity.pdbx_description
1 polymer ?
#
loop_
_entity_poly.entity_id
_entity_poly.type
_entity_poly.pdbx_seq_one_letter_code
_entity_poly.pdbx_strand_id
1 'polypeptide(L)'
;KKASVNRYLNSIKTKKKIIIVNGGNTRQNSVENGISKSNKKAELICVHDAARPFVSKYLIEDSIKSCYENDGAIVAISNYDTMKKCYNGYVSETIDRDSVLLAQTPQVFWKEKLIKAFAYANRKKIIGTDESSVMELLGFQIAIVDGSVDNFKITTSSDWERAEKLIK
;
A
#
# COMPACT_ATOMS: atom_id res chain seq x y z
N LYS A 1 -21.64 -7.37 -3.18
CA LYS A 1 -20.60 -6.47 -2.64
C LYS A 1 -20.64 -5.06 -3.26
N LYS A 2 -20.70 -4.89 -4.61
CA LYS A 2 -20.72 -3.56 -5.28
C LYS A 2 -21.94 -2.72 -4.88
N ALA A 3 -23.11 -3.34 -4.77
CA ALA A 3 -24.36 -2.64 -4.38
C ALA A 3 -24.30 -2.09 -2.94
N SER A 4 -23.72 -2.83 -1.99
CA SER A 4 -23.56 -2.37 -0.59
C SER A 4 -22.56 -1.21 -0.49
N VAL A 5 -21.46 -1.27 -1.25
CA VAL A 5 -20.47 -0.18 -1.31
C VAL A 5 -21.11 1.07 -1.91
N ASN A 6 -21.84 0.95 -3.02
CA ASN A 6 -22.56 2.08 -3.62
C ASN A 6 -23.53 2.73 -2.64
N ARG A 7 -24.32 1.92 -1.88
CA ARG A 7 -25.25 2.44 -0.89
C ARG A 7 -24.56 3.26 0.19
N TYR A 8 -23.43 2.76 0.68
CA TYR A 8 -22.62 3.46 1.67
C TYR A 8 -22.03 4.76 1.11
N LEU A 9 -21.45 4.72 -0.09
CA LEU A 9 -20.83 5.90 -0.72
C LEU A 9 -21.87 7.00 -0.99
N ASN A 10 -23.11 6.65 -1.32
CA ASN A 10 -24.19 7.62 -1.51
C ASN A 10 -24.58 8.33 -0.20
N SER A 11 -24.28 7.75 0.97
CA SER A 11 -24.50 8.41 2.27
C SER A 11 -23.39 9.37 2.67
N ILE A 12 -22.22 9.30 2.02
CA ILE A 12 -21.07 10.15 2.32
C ILE A 12 -21.21 11.49 1.59
N LYS A 13 -21.27 12.59 2.34
CA LYS A 13 -21.21 13.94 1.77
C LYS A 13 -19.77 14.28 1.41
N THR A 14 -19.37 14.12 0.16
CA THR A 14 -18.06 14.51 -0.33
C THR A 14 -18.14 15.21 -1.67
N LYS A 15 -17.26 16.22 -1.88
CA LYS A 15 -17.06 16.87 -3.18
C LYS A 15 -16.05 16.12 -4.05
N LYS A 16 -15.38 15.10 -3.51
CA LYS A 16 -14.37 14.32 -4.24
C LYS A 16 -15.07 13.31 -5.15
N LYS A 17 -14.57 13.17 -6.37
CA LYS A 17 -15.04 12.16 -7.31
C LYS A 17 -14.63 10.76 -6.82
N ILE A 18 -15.61 9.91 -6.58
CA ILE A 18 -15.40 8.50 -6.22
C ILE A 18 -15.76 7.63 -7.42
N ILE A 19 -14.88 6.70 -7.76
CA ILE A 19 -15.10 5.74 -8.85
C ILE A 19 -14.91 4.32 -8.29
N ILE A 20 -15.93 3.48 -8.45
CA ILE A 20 -15.84 2.07 -8.08
C ILE A 20 -15.41 1.27 -9.30
N VAL A 21 -14.28 0.59 -9.15
CA VAL A 21 -13.69 -0.25 -10.19
C VAL A 21 -13.79 -1.72 -9.77
N ASN A 22 -14.05 -2.61 -10.72
CA ASN A 22 -13.96 -4.04 -10.44
C ASN A 22 -12.50 -4.42 -10.22
N GLY A 23 -12.25 -5.26 -9.21
CA GLY A 23 -10.95 -5.86 -9.00
C GLY A 23 -10.57 -6.80 -10.16
N GLY A 24 -9.31 -7.23 -10.16
CA GLY A 24 -8.78 -8.25 -11.06
C GLY A 24 -8.58 -9.59 -10.33
N ASN A 25 -7.92 -10.52 -11.01
CA ASN A 25 -7.64 -11.85 -10.46
C ASN A 25 -6.58 -11.82 -9.35
N THR A 26 -5.74 -10.79 -9.34
CA THR A 26 -4.72 -10.55 -8.31
C THR A 26 -4.90 -9.17 -7.69
N ARG A 27 -4.21 -8.91 -6.55
CA ARG A 27 -4.12 -7.58 -5.96
C ARG A 27 -3.52 -6.59 -6.97
N GLN A 28 -2.43 -6.97 -7.64
CA GLN A 28 -1.77 -6.18 -8.67
C GLN A 28 -2.74 -5.78 -9.78
N ASN A 29 -3.49 -6.73 -10.36
CA ASN A 29 -4.48 -6.41 -11.40
C ASN A 29 -5.60 -5.48 -10.89
N SER A 30 -5.98 -5.60 -9.62
CA SER A 30 -6.97 -4.72 -9.02
C SER A 30 -6.47 -3.27 -8.94
N VAL A 31 -5.19 -3.07 -8.60
CA VAL A 31 -4.56 -1.75 -8.57
C VAL A 31 -4.42 -1.17 -9.98
N GLU A 32 -3.99 -1.96 -10.96
CA GLU A 32 -3.92 -1.56 -12.38
C GLU A 32 -5.28 -1.10 -12.90
N ASN A 33 -6.34 -1.85 -12.59
CA ASN A 33 -7.71 -1.47 -12.94
C ASN A 33 -8.09 -0.11 -12.32
N GLY A 34 -7.71 0.13 -11.06
CA GLY A 34 -7.90 1.41 -10.38
C GLY A 34 -7.16 2.55 -11.08
N ILE A 35 -5.88 2.35 -11.39
CA ILE A 35 -5.03 3.33 -12.09
C ILE A 35 -5.61 3.67 -13.47
N SER A 36 -6.10 2.68 -14.22
CA SER A 36 -6.71 2.89 -15.54
C SER A 36 -7.93 3.82 -15.51
N LYS A 37 -8.61 3.92 -14.38
CA LYS A 37 -9.80 4.78 -14.16
C LYS A 37 -9.47 6.06 -13.40
N SER A 38 -8.23 6.24 -12.97
CA SER A 38 -7.79 7.46 -12.30
C SER A 38 -7.82 8.67 -13.22
N ASN A 39 -7.78 9.87 -12.65
CA ASN A 39 -7.71 11.09 -13.43
C ASN A 39 -6.49 11.06 -14.37
N LYS A 40 -6.70 11.33 -15.65
CA LYS A 40 -5.61 11.35 -16.65
C LYS A 40 -4.53 12.39 -16.32
N LYS A 41 -4.91 13.50 -15.67
CA LYS A 41 -4.00 14.58 -15.25
C LYS A 41 -3.32 14.32 -13.90
N ALA A 42 -3.63 13.21 -13.21
CA ALA A 42 -2.96 12.90 -11.97
C ALA A 42 -1.51 12.49 -12.26
N GLU A 43 -0.58 13.15 -11.63
CA GLU A 43 0.86 12.88 -11.73
C GLU A 43 1.30 11.79 -10.74
N LEU A 44 0.68 11.78 -9.55
CA LEU A 44 0.93 10.81 -8.49
C LEU A 44 -0.25 9.85 -8.33
N ILE A 45 0.07 8.63 -7.97
CA ILE A 45 -0.87 7.61 -7.51
C ILE A 45 -0.55 7.27 -6.06
N CYS A 46 -1.56 7.35 -5.21
CA CYS A 46 -1.50 6.88 -3.83
C CYS A 46 -2.31 5.58 -3.73
N VAL A 47 -1.64 4.49 -3.42
CA VAL A 47 -2.28 3.19 -3.17
C VAL A 47 -2.42 3.02 -1.67
N HIS A 48 -3.64 2.75 -1.22
CA HIS A 48 -3.90 2.58 0.21
C HIS A 48 -4.85 1.41 0.47
N ASP A 49 -4.48 0.59 1.44
CA ASP A 49 -5.29 -0.54 1.89
C ASP A 49 -6.54 -0.03 2.63
N ALA A 50 -7.74 -0.33 2.12
CA ALA A 50 -8.99 0.02 2.80
C ALA A 50 -9.12 -0.59 4.23
N ALA A 51 -8.34 -1.64 4.51
CA ALA A 51 -8.25 -2.26 5.83
C ALA A 51 -7.31 -1.53 6.81
N ARG A 52 -6.76 -0.35 6.46
CA ARG A 52 -5.98 0.54 7.34
C ARG A 52 -6.75 1.85 7.56
N PRO A 53 -7.81 1.85 8.34
CA PRO A 53 -8.69 3.03 8.46
C PRO A 53 -8.07 4.19 9.26
N PHE A 54 -6.97 3.95 9.98
CA PHE A 54 -6.34 4.92 10.89
C PHE A 54 -5.16 5.68 10.25
N VAL A 55 -5.08 5.71 8.92
CA VAL A 55 -4.07 6.51 8.25
C VAL A 55 -4.20 7.98 8.62
N SER A 56 -3.12 8.59 9.11
CA SER A 56 -3.12 10.01 9.42
C SER A 56 -2.91 10.85 8.16
N LYS A 57 -3.39 12.09 8.21
CA LYS A 57 -3.13 13.10 7.16
C LYS A 57 -1.62 13.29 6.95
N TYR A 58 -0.85 13.29 8.03
CA TYR A 58 0.60 13.44 8.01
C TYR A 58 1.28 12.35 7.16
N LEU A 59 0.93 11.08 7.34
CA LEU A 59 1.50 9.97 6.56
C LEU A 59 1.24 10.13 5.06
N ILE A 60 0.06 10.63 4.68
CA ILE A 60 -0.27 10.88 3.27
C ILE A 60 0.56 12.04 2.72
N GLU A 61 0.63 13.16 3.45
CA GLU A 61 1.35 14.36 3.02
C GLU A 61 2.85 14.12 2.93
N ASP A 62 3.43 13.41 3.89
CA ASP A 62 4.87 13.09 3.89
C ASP A 62 5.23 12.10 2.77
N SER A 63 4.39 11.10 2.51
CA SER A 63 4.59 10.20 1.36
C SER A 63 4.54 10.95 0.03
N ILE A 64 3.66 11.95 -0.11
CA ILE A 64 3.59 12.80 -1.31
C ILE A 64 4.86 13.66 -1.42
N LYS A 65 5.30 14.29 -0.35
CA LYS A 65 6.53 15.13 -0.34
C LYS A 65 7.76 14.31 -0.71
N SER A 66 7.90 13.12 -0.13
CA SER A 66 9.03 12.23 -0.41
C SER A 66 9.11 11.79 -1.89
N CYS A 67 7.98 11.76 -2.61
CA CYS A 67 7.98 11.49 -4.05
C CYS A 67 8.60 12.61 -4.90
N TYR A 68 8.69 13.85 -4.43
CA TYR A 68 9.29 14.92 -5.23
C TYR A 68 10.81 14.75 -5.40
N GLU A 69 11.45 14.05 -4.48
CA GLU A 69 12.89 13.77 -4.51
C GLU A 69 13.21 12.31 -4.90
N ASN A 70 12.18 11.46 -5.03
CA ASN A 70 12.32 10.04 -5.27
C ASN A 70 11.34 9.53 -6.35
N ASP A 71 11.49 8.28 -6.76
CA ASP A 71 10.59 7.65 -7.74
C ASP A 71 9.25 7.25 -7.12
N GLY A 72 9.23 7.11 -5.81
CA GLY A 72 8.08 6.79 -5.00
C GLY A 72 8.41 6.85 -3.51
N ALA A 73 7.41 6.63 -2.68
CA ALA A 73 7.56 6.53 -1.24
C ALA A 73 6.58 5.51 -0.66
N ILE A 74 7.03 4.78 0.35
CA ILE A 74 6.19 3.87 1.14
C ILE A 74 6.26 4.24 2.61
N VAL A 75 5.16 4.01 3.31
CA VAL A 75 5.14 4.05 4.76
C VAL A 75 5.63 2.72 5.29
N ALA A 76 6.52 2.73 6.28
CA ALA A 76 7.00 1.52 6.94
C ALA A 76 7.31 1.78 8.42
N ILE A 77 7.29 0.71 9.23
CA ILE A 77 7.67 0.75 10.64
C ILE A 77 8.81 -0.24 10.92
N SER A 78 9.62 0.09 11.90
CA SER A 78 10.65 -0.83 12.41
C SER A 78 10.00 -2.06 13.05
N ASN A 79 10.69 -3.20 12.93
CA ASN A 79 10.32 -4.40 13.66
C ASN A 79 11.19 -4.52 14.92
N TYR A 80 10.56 -4.65 16.08
CA TYR A 80 11.26 -4.78 17.36
C TYR A 80 11.55 -6.22 17.75
N ASP A 81 10.84 -7.19 17.14
CA ASP A 81 11.06 -8.60 17.42
C ASP A 81 12.24 -9.16 16.64
N THR A 82 12.89 -10.19 17.18
CA THR A 82 13.94 -10.92 16.47
C THR A 82 13.34 -11.72 15.30
N MET A 83 13.73 -11.38 14.08
CA MET A 83 13.25 -12.04 12.89
C MET A 83 14.07 -13.30 12.56
N LYS A 84 13.36 -14.38 12.26
CA LYS A 84 13.96 -15.67 11.88
C LYS A 84 13.49 -16.05 10.48
N LYS A 85 14.46 -16.42 9.64
CA LYS A 85 14.17 -17.09 8.39
C LYS A 85 13.92 -18.57 8.68
N CYS A 86 12.85 -19.11 8.12
CA CYS A 86 12.44 -20.49 8.35
C CYS A 86 12.53 -21.29 7.04
N TYR A 87 13.03 -22.51 7.14
CA TYR A 87 13.03 -23.50 6.05
C TYR A 87 12.64 -24.86 6.59
N ASN A 88 11.64 -25.50 5.98
CA ASN A 88 11.10 -26.82 6.39
C ASN A 88 10.79 -26.94 7.90
N GLY A 89 10.26 -25.89 8.53
CA GLY A 89 9.90 -25.88 9.94
C GLY A 89 11.04 -25.63 10.92
N TYR A 90 12.26 -25.42 10.43
CA TYR A 90 13.44 -25.13 11.24
C TYR A 90 13.92 -23.68 11.01
N VAL A 91 14.52 -23.09 12.05
CA VAL A 91 15.20 -21.81 11.90
C VAL A 91 16.45 -22.01 11.04
N SER A 92 16.55 -21.29 9.91
CA SER A 92 17.72 -21.35 9.02
C SER A 92 18.67 -20.18 9.25
N GLU A 93 18.14 -19.00 9.66
CA GLU A 93 18.94 -17.79 9.79
C GLU A 93 18.26 -16.81 10.75
N THR A 94 19.03 -15.99 11.45
CA THR A 94 18.56 -14.79 12.13
C THR A 94 18.79 -13.59 11.21
N ILE A 95 17.72 -12.89 10.88
CA ILE A 95 17.79 -11.69 10.03
C ILE A 95 18.11 -10.49 10.92
N ASP A 96 19.03 -9.65 10.46
CA ASP A 96 19.30 -8.38 11.11
C ASP A 96 18.05 -7.50 11.03
N ARG A 97 17.43 -7.26 12.17
CA ARG A 97 16.18 -6.49 12.27
C ARG A 97 16.33 -5.03 11.86
N ASP A 98 17.54 -4.47 11.99
CA ASP A 98 17.79 -3.06 11.64
C ASP A 98 17.82 -2.85 10.11
N SER A 99 17.94 -3.94 9.35
CA SER A 99 17.85 -3.95 7.88
C SER A 99 16.44 -4.24 7.35
N VAL A 100 15.46 -4.51 8.20
CA VAL A 100 14.12 -4.95 7.80
C VAL A 100 13.04 -4.06 8.38
N LEU A 101 12.14 -3.61 7.51
CA LEU A 101 10.99 -2.81 7.89
C LEU A 101 9.68 -3.54 7.53
N LEU A 102 8.64 -3.25 8.28
CA LEU A 102 7.29 -3.73 7.99
C LEU A 102 6.57 -2.68 7.14
N ALA A 103 6.42 -2.99 5.85
CA ALA A 103 5.77 -2.10 4.90
C ALA A 103 4.29 -1.91 5.23
N GLN A 104 3.87 -0.66 5.18
CA GLN A 104 2.48 -0.23 5.31
C GLN A 104 2.02 0.45 4.02
N THR A 105 0.81 0.97 4.03
CA THR A 105 0.29 1.94 3.08
C THR A 105 -0.13 3.21 3.84
N PRO A 106 -0.09 4.41 3.22
CA PRO A 106 -0.03 4.67 1.77
C PRO A 106 1.32 4.32 1.15
N GLN A 107 1.26 3.94 -0.13
CA GLN A 107 2.40 3.86 -1.03
C GLN A 107 2.13 4.83 -2.18
N VAL A 108 3.03 5.77 -2.41
CA VAL A 108 2.84 6.87 -3.36
C VAL A 108 3.93 6.83 -4.43
N PHE A 109 3.53 6.93 -5.69
CA PHE A 109 4.45 6.81 -6.83
C PHE A 109 4.08 7.78 -7.93
N TRP A 110 5.06 8.18 -8.73
CA TRP A 110 4.81 8.82 -10.01
C TRP A 110 4.04 7.87 -10.92
N LYS A 111 2.89 8.32 -11.40
CA LYS A 111 1.95 7.50 -12.18
C LYS A 111 2.61 6.84 -13.39
N GLU A 112 3.39 7.58 -14.14
CA GLU A 112 4.06 7.07 -15.33
C GLU A 112 5.08 5.98 -14.99
N LYS A 113 5.84 6.16 -13.90
CA LYS A 113 6.83 5.19 -13.44
C LYS A 113 6.15 3.90 -12.97
N LEU A 114 5.08 4.02 -12.19
CA LEU A 114 4.30 2.87 -11.73
C LEU A 114 3.67 2.09 -12.90
N ILE A 115 3.12 2.77 -13.91
CA ILE A 115 2.59 2.12 -15.12
C ILE A 115 3.71 1.36 -15.87
N LYS A 116 4.90 1.95 -16.00
CA LYS A 116 6.05 1.28 -16.62
C LYS A 116 6.46 0.02 -15.85
N ALA A 117 6.48 0.10 -14.52
CA ALA A 117 6.82 -1.02 -13.66
C ALA A 117 5.80 -2.17 -13.77
N PHE A 118 4.52 -1.87 -13.76
CA PHE A 118 3.49 -2.89 -13.99
C PHE A 118 3.58 -3.52 -15.39
N ALA A 119 3.80 -2.72 -16.43
CA ALA A 119 3.95 -3.25 -17.79
C ALA A 119 5.17 -4.20 -17.88
N TYR A 120 6.27 -3.89 -17.18
CA TYR A 120 7.43 -4.76 -17.10
C TYR A 120 7.12 -6.05 -16.34
N ALA A 121 6.52 -5.95 -15.16
CA ALA A 121 6.14 -7.11 -14.33
C ALA A 121 5.20 -8.06 -15.08
N ASN A 122 4.18 -7.51 -15.75
CA ASN A 122 3.23 -8.29 -16.55
C ASN A 122 3.92 -9.04 -17.70
N ARG A 123 4.83 -8.38 -18.43
CA ARG A 123 5.61 -9.02 -19.50
C ARG A 123 6.48 -10.17 -18.97
N LYS A 124 7.02 -10.01 -17.75
CA LYS A 124 7.84 -11.02 -17.09
C LYS A 124 7.02 -12.04 -16.29
N LYS A 125 5.70 -11.88 -16.22
CA LYS A 125 4.78 -12.71 -15.41
C LYS A 125 5.15 -12.70 -13.92
N ILE A 126 5.65 -11.58 -13.42
CA ILE A 126 5.97 -11.37 -12.01
C ILE A 126 4.76 -10.74 -11.32
N ILE A 127 4.40 -11.28 -10.17
CA ILE A 127 3.37 -10.72 -9.29
C ILE A 127 4.08 -10.18 -8.06
N GLY A 128 4.04 -8.85 -7.89
CA GLY A 128 4.59 -8.19 -6.71
C GLY A 128 3.69 -8.39 -5.49
N THR A 129 4.28 -8.35 -4.32
CA THR A 129 3.55 -8.37 -3.05
C THR A 129 2.86 -7.05 -2.76
N ASP A 130 3.46 -5.96 -3.20
CA ASP A 130 2.96 -4.59 -3.14
C ASP A 130 3.46 -3.78 -4.36
N GLU A 131 3.19 -2.48 -4.41
CA GLU A 131 3.58 -1.63 -5.52
C GLU A 131 5.08 -1.33 -5.50
N SER A 132 5.71 -1.20 -4.31
CA SER A 132 7.15 -0.95 -4.24
C SER A 132 7.96 -2.09 -4.83
N SER A 133 7.61 -3.34 -4.52
CA SER A 133 8.29 -4.51 -5.06
C SER A 133 8.26 -4.59 -6.59
N VAL A 134 7.21 -4.04 -7.22
CA VAL A 134 7.12 -3.93 -8.68
C VAL A 134 8.00 -2.80 -9.22
N MET A 135 8.07 -1.67 -8.51
CA MET A 135 8.93 -0.53 -8.85
C MET A 135 10.42 -0.90 -8.77
N GLU A 136 10.79 -1.66 -7.74
CA GLU A 136 12.15 -2.16 -7.50
C GLU A 136 12.69 -3.01 -8.66
N LEU A 137 11.82 -3.73 -9.40
CA LEU A 137 12.21 -4.50 -10.59
C LEU A 137 12.87 -3.66 -11.70
N LEU A 138 12.62 -2.36 -11.72
CA LEU A 138 13.21 -1.41 -12.68
C LEU A 138 14.29 -0.52 -12.04
N GLY A 139 14.69 -0.80 -10.79
CA GLY A 139 15.72 -0.05 -10.07
C GLY A 139 15.26 1.34 -9.63
N PHE A 140 13.95 1.58 -9.53
CA PHE A 140 13.43 2.85 -9.02
C PHE A 140 13.75 3.02 -7.53
N GLN A 141 14.11 4.23 -7.14
CA GLN A 141 14.40 4.57 -5.75
C GLN A 141 13.12 4.91 -5.00
N ILE A 142 12.82 4.12 -3.97
CA ILE A 142 11.62 4.26 -3.15
C ILE A 142 12.03 4.75 -1.77
N ALA A 143 11.57 5.95 -1.42
CA ALA A 143 11.81 6.52 -0.10
C ALA A 143 10.97 5.80 0.96
N ILE A 144 11.49 5.77 2.18
CA ILE A 144 10.78 5.26 3.36
C ILE A 144 10.29 6.45 4.17
N VAL A 145 9.02 6.44 4.51
CA VAL A 145 8.38 7.38 5.43
C VAL A 145 8.08 6.65 6.73
N ASP A 146 8.47 7.24 7.84
CA ASP A 146 8.22 6.66 9.15
C ASP A 146 6.73 6.48 9.41
N GLY A 147 6.33 5.22 9.61
CA GLY A 147 4.96 4.82 9.81
C GLY A 147 4.48 4.96 11.25
N SER A 148 3.31 4.40 11.50
CA SER A 148 2.72 4.36 12.83
C SER A 148 2.20 2.96 13.15
N VAL A 149 2.37 2.53 14.38
CA VAL A 149 1.76 1.30 14.89
C VAL A 149 0.23 1.36 14.90
N ASP A 150 -0.33 2.57 14.90
CA ASP A 150 -1.78 2.77 14.83
C ASP A 150 -2.32 2.71 13.38
N ASN A 151 -1.44 2.80 12.39
CA ASN A 151 -1.78 2.56 10.99
C ASN A 151 -1.76 1.05 10.66
N PHE A 152 -2.17 0.21 11.60
CA PHE A 152 -2.20 -1.25 11.40
C PHE A 152 -3.31 -1.67 10.43
N LYS A 153 -3.13 -2.84 9.84
CA LYS A 153 -4.11 -3.46 8.93
C LYS A 153 -5.06 -4.34 9.72
N ILE A 154 -6.34 -4.11 9.65
CA ILE A 154 -7.37 -4.96 10.25
C ILE A 154 -7.48 -6.23 9.41
N THR A 155 -6.97 -7.35 9.94
CA THR A 155 -6.95 -8.65 9.29
C THR A 155 -7.53 -9.77 10.15
N THR A 156 -7.52 -9.61 11.46
CA THR A 156 -7.99 -10.57 12.45
C THR A 156 -9.08 -9.98 13.34
N SER A 157 -9.78 -10.83 14.10
CA SER A 157 -10.73 -10.37 15.11
C SER A 157 -10.06 -9.53 16.21
N SER A 158 -8.83 -9.87 16.58
CA SER A 158 -8.05 -9.07 17.55
C SER A 158 -7.74 -7.68 17.03
N ASP A 159 -7.42 -7.55 15.72
CA ASP A 159 -7.23 -6.23 15.11
C ASP A 159 -8.53 -5.41 15.15
N TRP A 160 -9.67 -6.07 14.94
CA TRP A 160 -10.96 -5.41 15.03
C TRP A 160 -11.25 -4.87 16.43
N GLU A 161 -11.03 -5.70 17.47
CA GLU A 161 -11.18 -5.29 18.88
C GLU A 161 -10.24 -4.12 19.22
N ARG A 162 -9.00 -4.13 18.71
CA ARG A 162 -8.07 -3.01 18.84
C ARG A 162 -8.62 -1.76 18.16
N ALA A 163 -9.15 -1.89 16.95
CA ALA A 163 -9.73 -0.78 16.21
C ALA A 163 -10.91 -0.14 16.95
N GLU A 164 -11.81 -0.96 17.53
CA GLU A 164 -12.95 -0.46 18.33
C GLU A 164 -12.51 0.35 19.55
N LYS A 165 -11.37 0.00 20.19
CA LYS A 165 -10.83 0.76 21.32
C LYS A 165 -10.23 2.11 20.91
N LEU A 166 -9.73 2.24 19.70
CA LEU A 166 -9.16 3.50 19.19
C LEU A 166 -10.22 4.51 18.74
N ILE A 167 -11.46 4.06 18.48
CA ILE A 167 -12.55 4.92 18.03
C ILE A 167 -13.35 5.48 19.23
N LYS A 168 -13.26 4.86 20.39
CA LYS A 168 -13.90 5.30 21.64
C LYS A 168 -13.16 6.42 22.30
#